data_e43e9c9f010dcc2b7f2f20925774b7e5
#
_entry.id   e43e9c9f010dcc2b7f2f20925774b7e5
#
_cell.length_a   1.000
_cell.length_b   1.000
_cell.length_c   1.000
_cell.angle_alpha   90.00
_cell.angle_beta   90.00
_cell.angle_gamma   90.00
#
_symmetry.space_group_name_H-M   'P 1'
#
loop_
_entity.id
_entity.type
_entity.pdbx_description
1 polymer ?
#
loop_
_entity_poly.entity_id
_entity_poly.type
_entity_poly.pdbx_seq_one_letter_code
_entity_poly.pdbx_strand_id
1 'polypeptide(L)' 'MSFDPKNKIAIITGSAQGFGKEFAKRLLAKGAKVCLSDLNVEKGQKTLEELQNTFGKDYVTFKR' A
#
# COMPACT_ATOMS: atom_id res chain seq x y z
N MET A 1 0.35 8.91 -22.02
CA MET A 1 -0.37 9.28 -20.79
C MET A 1 0.59 9.34 -19.62
N SER A 2 0.59 10.41 -18.90
CA SER A 2 1.44 10.53 -17.72
C SER A 2 0.60 10.39 -16.47
N PHE A 3 1.13 9.65 -15.51
CA PHE A 3 0.51 9.48 -14.22
C PHE A 3 1.46 9.96 -13.13
N ASP A 4 1.00 10.94 -12.37
CA ASP A 4 1.78 11.43 -11.23
C ASP A 4 1.17 10.87 -9.96
N PRO A 5 1.80 9.90 -9.30
CA PRO A 5 1.26 9.28 -8.08
C PRO A 5 1.32 10.18 -6.86
N LYS A 6 2.12 11.24 -6.92
CA LYS A 6 2.25 12.14 -5.77
C LYS A 6 0.91 12.74 -5.40
N ASN A 7 0.54 12.64 -4.13
CA ASN A 7 -0.72 13.13 -3.59
C ASN A 7 -1.96 12.39 -4.10
N LYS A 8 -1.77 11.25 -4.76
CA LYS A 8 -2.87 10.39 -5.17
C LYS A 8 -3.10 9.30 -4.15
N ILE A 9 -4.29 8.74 -4.16
CA ILE A 9 -4.66 7.63 -3.29
C ILE A 9 -4.96 6.42 -4.16
N ALA A 10 -4.29 5.32 -3.89
CA ALA A 10 -4.51 4.07 -4.64
C ALA A 10 -5.04 3.00 -3.71
N ILE A 11 -6.00 2.23 -4.21
CA ILE A 11 -6.51 1.07 -3.48
C ILE A 11 -6.00 -0.17 -4.19
N ILE A 12 -5.31 -1.04 -3.45
CA ILE A 12 -4.70 -2.23 -4.02
C ILE A 12 -5.28 -3.46 -3.32
N THR A 13 -5.97 -4.29 -4.09
CA THR A 13 -6.54 -5.54 -3.59
C THR A 13 -5.49 -6.66 -3.67
N GLY A 14 -5.60 -7.65 -2.80
CA GLY A 14 -4.63 -8.73 -2.74
C GLY A 14 -3.23 -8.24 -2.40
N SER A 15 -3.15 -7.23 -1.54
CA SER A 15 -1.91 -6.49 -1.30
C SER A 15 -1.01 -7.06 -0.20
N ALA A 16 -1.46 -8.14 0.46
CA ALA A 16 -0.70 -8.68 1.59
C ALA A 16 0.59 -9.38 1.15
N GLN A 17 0.68 -9.78 -0.10
CA GLN A 17 1.84 -10.47 -0.61
C GLN A 17 1.91 -10.37 -2.14
N GLY A 18 3.02 -10.85 -2.70
CA GLY A 18 3.19 -10.95 -4.14
C GLY A 18 3.22 -9.61 -4.85
N PHE A 19 2.62 -9.58 -6.04
CA PHE A 19 2.63 -8.40 -6.89
C PHE A 19 1.94 -7.20 -6.26
N GLY A 20 0.86 -7.44 -5.52
CA GLY A 20 0.13 -6.35 -4.88
C GLY A 20 1.01 -5.60 -3.89
N LYS A 21 1.76 -6.32 -3.08
CA LYS A 21 2.67 -5.71 -2.11
C LYS A 21 3.78 -4.92 -2.82
N GLU A 22 4.36 -5.49 -3.87
CA GLU A 22 5.42 -4.81 -4.62
C GLU A 22 4.90 -3.56 -5.32
N PHE A 23 3.70 -3.63 -5.86
CA PHE A 23 3.09 -2.49 -6.51
C PHE A 23 2.84 -1.36 -5.50
N ALA A 24 2.37 -1.73 -4.30
CA ALA A 24 2.16 -0.76 -3.23
C ALA A 24 3.47 -0.05 -2.87
N LYS A 25 4.55 -0.79 -2.75
CA LYS A 25 5.86 -0.20 -2.45
C LYS A 25 6.28 0.80 -3.50
N ARG A 26 6.06 0.49 -4.76
CA ARG A 26 6.44 1.38 -5.85
C ARG A 26 5.65 2.67 -5.81
N LEU A 27 4.35 2.58 -5.57
CA LEU A 27 3.51 3.76 -5.48
C LEU A 27 3.90 4.62 -4.26
N LEU A 28 4.14 3.98 -3.13
CA LEU A 28 4.54 4.70 -1.93
C LEU A 28 5.88 5.42 -2.12
N ALA A 29 6.81 4.78 -2.81
CA ALA A 29 8.11 5.40 -3.09
C ALA A 29 7.97 6.65 -3.96
N LYS A 30 6.90 6.74 -4.73
CA LYS A 30 6.63 7.90 -5.56
C LYS A 30 5.74 8.95 -4.90
N GLY A 31 5.42 8.76 -3.64
CA GLY A 31 4.66 9.74 -2.88
C GLY A 31 3.15 9.54 -2.84
N ALA A 32 2.66 8.43 -3.38
CA ALA A 32 1.25 8.14 -3.32
C ALA A 32 0.86 7.65 -1.93
N LYS A 33 -0.40 7.80 -1.59
CA LYS A 33 -0.98 7.15 -0.42
C LYS A 33 -1.64 5.87 -0.89
N VAL A 34 -1.52 4.82 -0.10
CA VAL A 34 -2.01 3.50 -0.50
C VAL A 34 -2.95 2.94 0.57
N CYS A 35 -4.10 2.45 0.13
CA CYS A 35 -4.99 1.68 0.97
C CYS A 35 -4.85 0.22 0.57
N LEU A 36 -4.28 -0.59 1.45
CA LEU A 36 -4.14 -2.02 1.21
C LEU A 36 -5.46 -2.71 1.48
N SER A 37 -5.79 -3.72 0.69
CA SER A 37 -6.98 -4.52 0.90
C SER A 37 -6.66 -5.98 0.65
N ASP A 38 -7.06 -6.84 1.57
CA ASP A 38 -6.84 -8.28 1.44
C ASP A 38 -7.80 -9.01 2.35
N LEU A 39 -8.26 -10.17 1.92
CA LEU A 39 -9.11 -11.01 2.75
C LEU A 39 -8.34 -11.62 3.92
N ASN A 40 -7.04 -11.79 3.75
CA ASN A 40 -6.20 -12.31 4.82
C ASN A 40 -5.78 -11.16 5.74
N VAL A 41 -6.56 -10.93 6.77
CA VAL A 41 -6.36 -9.81 7.69
C VAL A 41 -5.02 -9.90 8.42
N GLU A 42 -4.62 -11.10 8.81
CA GLU A 42 -3.38 -11.30 9.53
C GLU A 42 -2.16 -10.89 8.71
N LYS A 43 -2.09 -11.37 7.47
CA LYS A 43 -1.02 -10.99 6.56
C LYS A 43 -1.11 -9.52 6.17
N GLY A 44 -2.34 -9.04 6.01
CA GLY A 44 -2.57 -7.63 5.69
C GLY A 44 -2.02 -6.70 6.76
N GLN A 45 -2.24 -7.03 8.01
CA GLN A 45 -1.74 -6.23 9.13
C GLN A 45 -0.22 -6.25 9.19
N LYS A 46 0.41 -7.38 8.91
CA LYS A 46 1.87 -7.45 8.87
C LYS A 46 2.44 -6.58 7.77
N THR A 47 1.83 -6.64 6.60
CA THR A 47 2.25 -5.81 5.48
C THR A 47 2.06 -4.33 5.79
N LEU A 48 0.93 -4.00 6.43
CA LEU A 48 0.67 -2.63 6.84
C LEU A 48 1.77 -2.10 7.75
N GLU A 49 2.14 -2.86 8.78
CA GLU A 49 3.21 -2.45 9.70
C GLU A 49 4.53 -2.24 8.97
N GLU A 50 4.90 -3.18 8.11
CA GLU A 50 6.11 -3.07 7.31
C GLU A 50 6.16 -1.78 6.51
N LEU A 51 5.09 -1.52 5.78
CA LEU A 51 5.04 -0.36 4.90
C LEU A 51 4.92 0.94 5.68
N GLN A 52 4.20 0.95 6.79
CA GLN A 52 4.12 2.13 7.63
C GLN A 52 5.47 2.47 8.26
N ASN A 53 6.24 1.45 8.63
CA ASN A 53 7.58 1.68 9.18
C ASN A 53 8.54 2.25 8.15
N THR A 54 8.35 1.91 6.89
CA THR A 54 9.22 2.37 5.81
C THR A 54 8.78 3.73 5.24
N PHE A 55 7.48 3.92 5.05
CA PHE A 55 6.96 5.09 4.32
C PHE A 55 6.18 6.08 5.18
N GLY A 56 5.77 5.68 6.37
CA GLY A 56 5.02 6.55 7.29
C GLY A 56 3.58 6.11 7.46
N LYS A 57 3.05 6.34 8.65
CA LYS A 57 1.68 5.93 8.99
C LYS A 57 0.62 6.67 8.19
N ASP A 58 0.91 7.90 7.79
CA ASP A 58 -0.06 8.71 7.07
C ASP A 58 -0.22 8.30 5.61
N TYR A 59 0.67 7.46 5.11
CA TYR A 59 0.68 7.07 3.70
C TYR A 59 0.08 5.71 3.43
N VAL A 60 -0.06 4.87 4.44
CA VAL A 60 -0.54 3.50 4.25
C VAL A 60 -1.64 3.17 5.24
N THR A 61 -2.75 2.64 4.73
CA THR A 61 -3.83 2.12 5.56
C THR A 61 -4.20 0.74 5.07
N PHE A 62 -4.96 0.01 5.88
CA PHE A 62 -5.43 -1.32 5.51
C PHE A 62 -6.91 -1.41 5.76
N LYS A 63 -7.62 -1.97 4.80
CA LYS A 63 -9.06 -2.22 4.92
C LYS A 63 -9.37 -3.55 4.27
N ARG A 64 -10.05 -4.39 4.98
CA ARG A 64 -10.47 -5.68 4.48
C ARG A 64 -11.53 -5.56 3.37
#